data_2fdff07de971448147a7dc4def9bf310
#
_entry.id   2fdff07de971448147a7dc4def9bf310
#
_cell.length_a   1.000
_cell.length_b   1.000
_cell.length_c   1.000
_cell.angle_alpha   90.00
_cell.angle_beta   90.00
_cell.angle_gamma   90.00
#
_symmetry.space_group_name_H-M   'P 1'
#
loop_
_entity.id
_entity.type
_entity.pdbx_description
1 polymer ?
#
loop_
_entity_poly.entity_id
_entity_poly.type
_entity_poly.pdbx_seq_one_letter_code
_entity_poly.pdbx_strand_id
1 'polypeptide(L)'
;MLRLVTFGCSFVYGHGLIDCYEPPNLAGPKPSNYAWPSLLAKKLDRDCLNLSEPGASNLEILLKILDTTFYQDDLVVVGYSFFDRCYSYKMISKENLGTRLSKIEFKQVIESQFSQEHFEENKYWRNWLYIHHAESFLNSRGIKNFSYLNEKVDPPKLLTLNNLLDISVLFKDLALDNQHPGMVSHKLQAQQIYSKIAEHELR
;
A
#
# COMPACT_ATOMS: atom_id res chain seq x y z
N MET A 1 -17.75 -15.39 7.42
CA MET A 1 -17.05 -15.50 6.11
C MET A 1 -15.65 -14.93 6.32
N LEU A 2 -14.62 -15.73 6.10
CA LEU A 2 -13.24 -15.29 6.33
C LEU A 2 -12.79 -14.37 5.18
N ARG A 3 -12.29 -13.17 5.49
CA ARG A 3 -11.84 -12.23 4.47
C ARG A 3 -10.34 -11.99 4.55
N LEU A 4 -9.71 -11.81 3.38
CA LEU A 4 -8.44 -11.13 3.24
C LEU A 4 -8.74 -9.69 2.81
N VAL A 5 -8.43 -8.73 3.67
CA VAL A 5 -8.59 -7.29 3.38
C VAL A 5 -7.22 -6.71 3.05
N THR A 6 -7.09 -6.05 1.90
CA THR A 6 -5.79 -5.52 1.48
C THR A 6 -5.85 -4.03 1.17
N PHE A 7 -4.79 -3.33 1.51
CA PHE A 7 -4.61 -1.90 1.26
C PHE A 7 -3.28 -1.66 0.57
N GLY A 8 -3.22 -0.60 -0.22
CA GLY A 8 -1.99 -0.22 -0.89
C GLY A 8 -2.21 0.69 -2.09
N CYS A 9 -1.20 0.79 -2.93
CA CYS A 9 -1.23 1.60 -4.13
C CYS A 9 -1.51 0.76 -5.39
N SER A 10 -1.15 1.28 -6.57
CA SER A 10 -1.30 0.62 -7.87
C SER A 10 -0.71 -0.79 -7.93
N PHE A 11 0.36 -1.07 -7.18
CA PHE A 11 1.01 -2.39 -7.11
C PHE A 11 0.16 -3.44 -6.37
N VAL A 12 -0.67 -3.02 -5.45
CA VAL A 12 -1.62 -3.89 -4.75
C VAL A 12 -2.93 -4.00 -5.55
N TYR A 13 -3.31 -2.90 -6.22
CA TYR A 13 -4.49 -2.84 -7.07
C TYR A 13 -4.38 -3.76 -8.30
N GLY A 14 -3.18 -3.94 -8.83
CA GLY A 14 -2.90 -4.66 -10.05
C GLY A 14 -3.13 -3.81 -11.31
N HIS A 15 -2.78 -2.49 -11.21
CA HIS A 15 -2.82 -1.59 -12.35
C HIS A 15 -1.98 -2.12 -13.51
N GLY A 16 -2.52 -2.05 -14.73
CA GLY A 16 -1.86 -2.54 -15.93
C GLY A 16 -2.05 -4.04 -16.22
N LEU A 17 -2.59 -4.82 -15.31
CA LEU A 17 -2.94 -6.22 -15.58
C LEU A 17 -4.12 -6.33 -16.55
N ILE A 18 -4.22 -7.45 -17.25
CA ILE A 18 -5.10 -7.64 -18.41
C ILE A 18 -6.58 -7.35 -18.14
N ASP A 19 -7.05 -7.54 -16.92
CA ASP A 19 -8.42 -7.26 -16.48
C ASP A 19 -8.56 -5.90 -15.75
N CYS A 20 -7.48 -5.13 -15.69
CA CYS A 20 -7.40 -3.87 -14.96
C CYS A 20 -6.58 -2.81 -15.72
N TYR A 21 -6.66 -2.83 -17.03
CA TYR A 21 -5.96 -1.89 -17.91
C TYR A 21 -6.92 -1.24 -18.90
N GLU A 22 -6.94 0.08 -18.90
CA GLU A 22 -7.66 0.90 -19.87
C GLU A 22 -6.66 1.80 -20.61
N PRO A 23 -6.58 1.70 -21.96
CA PRO A 23 -5.73 2.58 -22.75
C PRO A 23 -6.09 4.06 -22.59
N PRO A 24 -5.14 5.01 -22.60
CA PRO A 24 -3.72 4.78 -22.92
C PRO A 24 -2.89 4.32 -21.72
N ASN A 25 -3.33 4.49 -20.47
CA ASN A 25 -2.60 4.10 -19.26
C ASN A 25 -3.42 4.31 -17.98
N LEU A 26 -4.71 3.98 -18.00
CA LEU A 26 -5.60 4.12 -16.86
C LEU A 26 -5.77 2.78 -16.16
N ALA A 27 -6.00 2.83 -14.86
CA ALA A 27 -6.43 1.66 -14.12
C ALA A 27 -7.91 1.37 -14.42
N GLY A 28 -8.25 0.09 -14.55
CA GLY A 28 -9.63 -0.32 -14.65
C GLY A 28 -10.44 0.03 -13.40
N PRO A 29 -11.78 -0.03 -13.45
CA PRO A 29 -12.68 0.45 -12.39
C PRO A 29 -12.66 -0.43 -11.12
N LYS A 30 -12.03 -1.60 -11.18
CA LYS A 30 -11.92 -2.55 -10.07
C LYS A 30 -10.51 -3.10 -9.98
N PRO A 31 -10.04 -3.49 -8.77
CA PRO A 31 -8.79 -4.20 -8.61
C PRO A 31 -8.76 -5.49 -9.43
N SER A 32 -7.57 -5.82 -9.94
CA SER A 32 -7.39 -7.00 -10.77
C SER A 32 -7.58 -8.31 -10.01
N ASN A 33 -8.24 -9.28 -10.65
CA ASN A 33 -8.32 -10.65 -10.16
C ASN A 33 -6.99 -11.43 -10.31
N TYR A 34 -6.04 -10.90 -11.08
CA TYR A 34 -4.70 -11.45 -11.24
C TYR A 34 -3.67 -10.77 -10.34
N ALA A 35 -4.08 -9.73 -9.59
CA ALA A 35 -3.22 -9.11 -8.59
C ALA A 35 -2.96 -10.05 -7.41
N TRP A 36 -1.81 -9.88 -6.75
CA TRP A 36 -1.41 -10.73 -5.63
C TRP A 36 -2.46 -10.84 -4.51
N PRO A 37 -3.30 -9.83 -4.18
CA PRO A 37 -4.34 -10.00 -3.17
C PRO A 37 -5.33 -11.10 -3.51
N SER A 38 -5.85 -11.11 -4.73
CA SER A 38 -6.79 -12.14 -5.19
C SER A 38 -6.15 -13.54 -5.24
N LEU A 39 -4.87 -13.61 -5.63
CA LEU A 39 -4.12 -14.86 -5.67
C LEU A 39 -3.80 -15.39 -4.26
N LEU A 40 -3.46 -14.49 -3.33
CA LEU A 40 -3.22 -14.82 -1.93
C LEU A 40 -4.51 -15.27 -1.23
N ALA A 41 -5.62 -14.57 -1.45
CA ALA A 41 -6.93 -14.94 -0.90
C ALA A 41 -7.33 -16.37 -1.28
N LYS A 42 -7.15 -16.75 -2.55
CA LYS A 42 -7.39 -18.11 -3.04
C LYS A 42 -6.51 -19.16 -2.33
N LYS A 43 -5.24 -18.81 -2.04
CA LYS A 43 -4.33 -19.73 -1.31
C LYS A 43 -4.72 -19.91 0.15
N LEU A 44 -5.33 -18.88 0.75
CA LEU A 44 -5.74 -18.85 2.15
C LEU A 44 -7.20 -19.30 2.37
N ASP A 45 -7.90 -19.66 1.30
CA ASP A 45 -9.35 -19.99 1.31
C ASP A 45 -10.18 -18.86 1.97
N ARG A 46 -9.96 -17.61 1.51
CA ARG A 46 -10.61 -16.39 2.00
C ARG A 46 -11.21 -15.60 0.84
N ASP A 47 -12.27 -14.84 1.13
CA ASP A 47 -12.76 -13.83 0.20
C ASP A 47 -11.79 -12.64 0.15
N CYS A 48 -11.53 -12.14 -1.05
CA CYS A 48 -10.66 -11.00 -1.25
C CYS A 48 -11.43 -9.68 -1.23
N LEU A 49 -11.11 -8.81 -0.27
CA LEU A 49 -11.53 -7.41 -0.26
C LEU A 49 -10.31 -6.51 -0.50
N ASN A 50 -10.05 -6.19 -1.76
CA ASN A 50 -8.94 -5.32 -2.13
C ASN A 50 -9.40 -3.85 -2.15
N LEU A 51 -8.99 -3.07 -1.14
CA LEU A 51 -9.32 -1.66 -0.94
C LEU A 51 -8.18 -0.71 -1.34
N SER A 52 -7.20 -1.20 -2.09
CA SER A 52 -6.10 -0.38 -2.61
C SER A 52 -6.57 0.59 -3.69
N GLU A 53 -5.81 1.66 -3.88
CA GLU A 53 -6.11 2.70 -4.88
C GLU A 53 -4.86 3.06 -5.68
N PRO A 54 -4.93 3.14 -7.02
CA PRO A 54 -3.82 3.57 -7.84
C PRO A 54 -3.31 4.96 -7.41
N GLY A 55 -1.99 5.08 -7.22
CA GLY A 55 -1.35 6.33 -6.81
C GLY A 55 -1.45 6.68 -5.33
N ALA A 56 -2.09 5.85 -4.50
CA ALA A 56 -2.24 6.14 -3.07
C ALA A 56 -0.90 6.38 -2.37
N SER A 57 -0.86 7.39 -1.51
CA SER A 57 0.20 7.66 -0.53
C SER A 57 -0.04 6.86 0.76
N ASN A 58 0.97 6.80 1.64
CA ASN A 58 0.83 6.11 2.92
C ASN A 58 -0.19 6.77 3.86
N LEU A 59 -0.41 8.09 3.75
CA LEU A 59 -1.50 8.76 4.46
C LEU A 59 -2.88 8.31 3.96
N GLU A 60 -3.08 8.23 2.63
CA GLU A 60 -4.35 7.76 2.07
C GLU A 60 -4.63 6.31 2.45
N ILE A 61 -3.59 5.46 2.47
CA ILE A 61 -3.69 4.08 2.97
C ILE A 61 -4.12 4.06 4.44
N LEU A 62 -3.50 4.86 5.31
CA LEU A 62 -3.89 4.98 6.71
C LEU A 62 -5.35 5.43 6.85
N LEU A 63 -5.74 6.50 6.18
CA LEU A 63 -7.12 7.02 6.25
C LEU A 63 -8.14 5.98 5.81
N LYS A 64 -7.82 5.20 4.77
CA LYS A 64 -8.68 4.11 4.29
C LYS A 64 -8.80 2.98 5.32
N ILE A 65 -7.70 2.64 6.01
CA ILE A 65 -7.71 1.67 7.12
C ILE A 65 -8.61 2.16 8.25
N LEU A 66 -8.47 3.44 8.67
CA LEU A 66 -9.26 4.02 9.76
C LEU A 66 -10.76 4.07 9.45
N ASP A 67 -11.14 4.23 8.18
CA ASP A 67 -12.53 4.29 7.70
C ASP A 67 -13.13 2.90 7.40
N THR A 68 -12.36 1.83 7.52
CA THR A 68 -12.80 0.47 7.19
C THR A 68 -13.42 -0.23 8.40
N THR A 69 -14.58 -0.88 8.18
CA THR A 69 -15.18 -1.77 9.17
C THR A 69 -14.55 -3.17 9.05
N PHE A 70 -13.88 -3.59 10.11
CA PHE A 70 -13.27 -4.91 10.23
C PHE A 70 -14.13 -5.88 11.03
N TYR A 71 -14.05 -7.16 10.67
CA TYR A 71 -14.59 -8.27 11.45
C TYR A 71 -13.44 -9.00 12.18
N GLN A 72 -13.80 -9.73 13.26
CA GLN A 72 -12.82 -10.40 14.12
C GLN A 72 -11.87 -11.37 13.39
N ASP A 73 -12.38 -12.04 12.34
CA ASP A 73 -11.64 -13.05 11.58
C ASP A 73 -10.97 -12.50 10.32
N ASP A 74 -10.99 -11.19 10.12
CA ASP A 74 -10.29 -10.57 9.00
C ASP A 74 -8.79 -10.76 9.13
N LEU A 75 -8.16 -11.07 8.01
CA LEU A 75 -6.72 -10.99 7.85
C LEU A 75 -6.41 -9.75 7.00
N VAL A 76 -5.62 -8.84 7.54
CA VAL A 76 -5.25 -7.61 6.84
C VAL A 76 -3.82 -7.72 6.30
N VAL A 77 -3.61 -7.37 5.03
CA VAL A 77 -2.25 -7.23 4.47
C VAL A 77 -2.11 -5.87 3.78
N VAL A 78 -1.13 -5.08 4.23
CA VAL A 78 -0.89 -3.73 3.74
C VAL A 78 0.40 -3.68 2.93
N GLY A 79 0.30 -3.30 1.64
CA GLY A 79 1.46 -2.96 0.83
C GLY A 79 1.67 -1.45 0.81
N TYR A 80 2.57 -0.95 1.68
CA TYR A 80 2.81 0.49 1.78
C TYR A 80 3.45 1.05 0.53
N SER A 81 3.04 2.27 0.19
CA SER A 81 3.49 3.00 -0.99
C SER A 81 4.89 3.58 -0.81
N PHE A 82 5.43 4.14 -1.88
CA PHE A 82 6.70 4.85 -1.86
C PHE A 82 6.64 6.08 -0.95
N PHE A 83 7.71 6.34 -0.22
CA PHE A 83 7.80 7.43 0.77
C PHE A 83 7.81 8.82 0.13
N ASP A 84 8.12 8.91 -1.15
CA ASP A 84 8.04 10.16 -1.91
C ASP A 84 6.62 10.55 -2.35
N ARG A 85 5.63 9.66 -2.14
CA ARG A 85 4.23 9.97 -2.38
C ARG A 85 3.64 10.73 -1.20
N CYS A 86 3.24 11.96 -1.44
CA CYS A 86 2.66 12.83 -0.44
C CYS A 86 1.27 13.28 -0.86
N TYR A 87 0.40 13.43 0.13
CA TYR A 87 -0.89 14.06 -0.04
C TYR A 87 -0.77 15.53 0.37
N SER A 88 -1.08 16.45 -0.52
CA SER A 88 -1.12 17.87 -0.18
C SER A 88 -2.56 18.32 0.04
N TYR A 89 -2.85 18.79 1.25
CA TYR A 89 -4.07 19.53 1.51
C TYR A 89 -3.88 20.96 1.00
N LYS A 90 -4.40 21.27 -0.17
CA LYS A 90 -4.57 22.65 -0.56
C LYS A 90 -5.73 23.21 0.26
N MET A 91 -5.43 23.97 1.30
CA MET A 91 -6.43 24.77 2.02
C MET A 91 -6.95 25.89 1.09
N ILE A 92 -7.76 25.54 0.11
CA ILE A 92 -8.45 26.47 -0.75
C ILE A 92 -9.92 26.06 -0.75
N SER A 93 -10.71 26.82 0.03
CA SER A 93 -12.16 26.75 0.16
C SER A 93 -12.77 25.40 0.61
N LYS A 94 -13.89 25.48 1.30
CA LYS A 94 -14.65 24.36 1.87
C LYS A 94 -15.13 23.30 0.85
N GLU A 95 -14.86 23.47 -0.43
CA GLU A 95 -15.39 22.65 -1.52
C GLU A 95 -14.39 21.68 -2.17
N ASN A 96 -13.08 21.82 -1.87
CA ASN A 96 -12.04 20.95 -2.41
C ASN A 96 -11.10 20.45 -1.31
N LEU A 97 -11.50 19.40 -0.63
CA LEU A 97 -10.70 18.70 0.38
C LEU A 97 -9.68 17.79 -0.33
N GLY A 98 -8.52 18.33 -0.65
CA GLY A 98 -7.35 17.58 -1.07
C GLY A 98 -7.22 17.40 -2.59
N THR A 99 -6.11 17.85 -3.13
CA THR A 99 -5.66 17.53 -4.48
C THR A 99 -4.42 16.65 -4.41
N ARG A 100 -4.42 15.53 -5.15
CA ARG A 100 -3.18 14.80 -5.41
C ARG A 100 -2.27 15.72 -6.22
N LEU A 101 -1.11 16.04 -5.66
CA LEU A 101 -0.05 16.72 -6.41
C LEU A 101 0.83 15.67 -7.09
N SER A 102 1.20 15.91 -8.34
CA SER A 102 2.28 15.15 -8.96
C SER A 102 3.59 15.35 -8.17
N LYS A 103 4.52 14.41 -8.30
CA LYS A 103 5.86 14.51 -7.65
C LYS A 103 6.56 15.84 -7.96
N ILE A 104 6.36 16.37 -9.18
CA ILE A 104 6.96 17.63 -9.66
C ILE A 104 6.29 18.83 -8.97
N GLU A 105 4.96 18.89 -8.94
CA GLU A 105 4.22 19.98 -8.31
C GLU A 105 4.48 20.06 -6.80
N PHE A 106 4.53 18.89 -6.15
CA PHE A 106 4.84 18.83 -4.73
C PHE A 106 6.27 19.29 -4.44
N LYS A 107 7.25 18.87 -5.24
CA LYS A 107 8.63 19.32 -5.14
C LYS A 107 8.73 20.84 -5.27
N GLN A 108 8.06 21.46 -6.24
CA GLN A 108 8.05 22.91 -6.45
C GLN A 108 7.46 23.68 -5.25
N VAL A 109 6.37 23.19 -4.67
CA VAL A 109 5.75 23.82 -3.49
C VAL A 109 6.67 23.76 -2.27
N ILE A 110 7.37 22.66 -2.07
CA ILE A 110 8.23 22.47 -0.90
C ILE A 110 9.57 23.17 -1.04
N GLU A 111 10.20 23.13 -2.21
CA GLU A 111 11.46 23.86 -2.46
C GLU A 111 11.30 25.38 -2.26
N SER A 112 10.10 25.90 -2.38
CA SER A 112 9.80 27.31 -2.08
C SER A 112 9.64 27.65 -0.59
N GLN A 113 9.42 26.66 0.28
CA GLN A 113 9.06 26.86 1.69
C GLN A 113 10.01 26.25 2.71
N PHE A 114 10.79 25.23 2.34
CA PHE A 114 11.70 24.51 3.26
C PHE A 114 13.00 24.15 2.56
N SER A 115 14.08 24.04 3.35
CA SER A 115 15.30 23.44 2.82
C SER A 115 15.05 21.98 2.43
N GLN A 116 15.69 21.52 1.38
CA GLN A 116 15.53 20.16 0.85
C GLN A 116 15.84 19.08 1.92
N GLU A 117 16.77 19.36 2.81
CA GLU A 117 17.17 18.49 3.91
C GLU A 117 16.01 18.27 4.92
N HIS A 118 15.38 19.33 5.37
CA HIS A 118 14.20 19.27 6.26
C HIS A 118 13.02 18.56 5.62
N PHE A 119 12.87 18.66 4.31
CA PHE A 119 11.80 17.98 3.58
C PHE A 119 12.00 16.45 3.55
N GLU A 120 13.21 15.99 3.23
CA GLU A 120 13.53 14.56 3.16
C GLU A 120 13.39 13.89 4.54
N GLU A 121 13.87 14.55 5.60
CA GLU A 121 13.74 14.07 6.97
C GLU A 121 12.27 14.01 7.41
N ASN A 122 11.50 15.06 7.17
CA ASN A 122 10.07 15.09 7.50
C ASN A 122 9.27 14.04 6.71
N LYS A 123 9.60 13.81 5.44
CA LYS A 123 8.99 12.78 4.60
C LYS A 123 9.20 11.40 5.21
N TYR A 124 10.44 11.09 5.59
CA TYR A 124 10.82 9.83 6.21
C TYR A 124 10.01 9.58 7.49
N TRP A 125 10.07 10.48 8.47
CA TRP A 125 9.37 10.35 9.74
C TRP A 125 7.85 10.27 9.59
N ARG A 126 7.25 11.09 8.74
CA ARG A 126 5.79 11.06 8.51
C ARG A 126 5.33 9.70 8.02
N ASN A 127 6.01 9.12 7.02
CA ASN A 127 5.62 7.82 6.50
C ASN A 127 5.71 6.74 7.58
N TRP A 128 6.77 6.73 8.38
CA TRP A 128 6.89 5.79 9.49
C TRP A 128 5.80 5.99 10.55
N LEU A 129 5.41 7.22 10.84
CA LEU A 129 4.29 7.49 11.75
C LEU A 129 2.96 6.98 11.20
N TYR A 130 2.71 7.12 9.90
CA TYR A 130 1.50 6.57 9.27
C TYR A 130 1.47 5.05 9.33
N ILE A 131 2.58 4.39 9.04
CA ILE A 131 2.75 2.94 9.11
C ILE A 131 2.51 2.44 10.55
N HIS A 132 3.20 3.05 11.52
CA HIS A 132 3.07 2.68 12.93
C HIS A 132 1.65 2.91 13.46
N HIS A 133 0.99 4.01 13.06
CA HIS A 133 -0.39 4.30 13.47
C HIS A 133 -1.36 3.27 12.89
N ALA A 134 -1.22 2.89 11.62
CA ALA A 134 -2.04 1.86 11.00
C ALA A 134 -1.90 0.51 11.71
N GLU A 135 -0.67 0.07 11.99
CA GLU A 135 -0.40 -1.18 12.72
C GLU A 135 -0.97 -1.13 14.14
N SER A 136 -0.72 -0.04 14.86
CA SER A 136 -1.25 0.15 16.23
C SER A 136 -2.77 0.14 16.27
N PHE A 137 -3.43 0.78 15.30
CA PHE A 137 -4.89 0.77 15.18
C PHE A 137 -5.44 -0.65 14.96
N LEU A 138 -4.87 -1.40 14.03
CA LEU A 138 -5.29 -2.78 13.75
C LEU A 138 -5.06 -3.70 14.96
N ASN A 139 -3.88 -3.59 15.59
CA ASN A 139 -3.52 -4.37 16.77
C ASN A 139 -4.45 -4.05 17.97
N SER A 140 -4.79 -2.78 18.20
CA SER A 140 -5.71 -2.37 19.28
C SER A 140 -7.12 -2.94 19.14
N ARG A 141 -7.49 -3.33 17.92
CA ARG A 141 -8.78 -4.00 17.61
C ARG A 141 -8.68 -5.51 17.56
N GLY A 142 -7.51 -6.07 17.84
CA GLY A 142 -7.27 -7.53 17.76
C GLY A 142 -7.32 -8.06 16.32
N ILE A 143 -7.13 -7.21 15.30
CA ILE A 143 -7.15 -7.60 13.90
C ILE A 143 -5.78 -8.14 13.50
N LYS A 144 -5.75 -9.38 13.04
CA LYS A 144 -4.54 -10.00 12.52
C LYS A 144 -4.07 -9.26 11.27
N ASN A 145 -2.85 -8.73 11.31
CA ASN A 145 -2.35 -7.92 10.21
C ASN A 145 -0.88 -8.17 9.92
N PHE A 146 -0.50 -7.97 8.65
CA PHE A 146 0.85 -7.98 8.16
C PHE A 146 1.05 -6.81 7.19
N SER A 147 2.28 -6.36 7.05
CA SER A 147 2.60 -5.29 6.12
C SER A 147 3.94 -5.52 5.42
N TYR A 148 4.15 -4.84 4.32
CA TYR A 148 5.45 -4.77 3.64
C TYR A 148 5.60 -3.41 2.95
N LEU A 149 6.83 -3.07 2.59
CA LEU A 149 7.17 -1.82 1.91
C LEU A 149 7.41 -2.09 0.41
N ASN A 150 6.95 -1.20 -0.45
CA ASN A 150 7.25 -1.24 -1.88
C ASN A 150 8.68 -0.78 -2.19
N GLU A 151 9.35 -0.17 -1.24
CA GLU A 151 10.76 0.23 -1.33
C GLU A 151 11.53 -0.20 -0.07
N LYS A 152 12.83 -0.39 -0.21
CA LYS A 152 13.66 -0.77 0.92
C LYS A 152 14.03 0.49 1.72
N VAL A 153 13.41 0.64 2.88
CA VAL A 153 13.66 1.73 3.83
C VAL A 153 13.74 1.12 5.22
N ASP A 154 14.83 1.35 5.92
CA ASP A 154 15.01 0.83 7.27
C ASP A 154 14.13 1.58 8.27
N PRO A 155 13.41 0.89 9.19
CA PRO A 155 12.61 1.54 10.20
C PRO A 155 13.48 2.26 11.23
N PRO A 156 12.99 3.38 11.80
CA PRO A 156 13.66 4.04 12.92
C PRO A 156 13.75 3.08 14.11
N LYS A 157 14.89 3.07 14.80
CA LYS A 157 15.13 2.22 15.99
C LYS A 157 14.10 2.40 17.11
N LEU A 158 13.43 3.56 17.14
CA LEU A 158 12.41 3.90 18.13
C LEU A 158 11.03 3.30 17.84
N LEU A 159 10.80 2.80 16.63
CA LEU A 159 9.51 2.22 16.23
C LEU A 159 9.63 0.71 16.17
N THR A 160 8.81 0.04 16.98
CA THR A 160 8.67 -1.42 16.93
C THR A 160 7.53 -1.76 15.99
N LEU A 161 7.85 -2.36 14.87
CA LEU A 161 6.89 -2.89 13.89
C LEU A 161 6.96 -4.41 13.94
N ASN A 162 5.97 -5.04 14.55
CA ASN A 162 5.99 -6.49 14.79
C ASN A 162 5.55 -7.31 13.57
N ASN A 163 4.78 -6.70 12.68
CA ASN A 163 4.09 -7.37 11.59
C ASN A 163 4.63 -6.96 10.20
N LEU A 164 5.78 -6.28 10.17
CA LEU A 164 6.46 -5.91 8.94
C LEU A 164 7.19 -7.12 8.34
N LEU A 165 6.75 -7.57 7.18
CA LEU A 165 7.35 -8.67 6.46
C LEU A 165 8.58 -8.19 5.70
N ASP A 166 9.69 -8.90 5.87
CA ASP A 166 10.89 -8.70 5.05
C ASP A 166 10.69 -9.40 3.70
N ILE A 167 10.05 -8.68 2.79
CA ILE A 167 9.83 -9.09 1.40
C ILE A 167 10.15 -7.94 0.46
N SER A 168 10.49 -8.28 -0.78
CA SER A 168 10.74 -7.30 -1.83
C SER A 168 9.64 -7.38 -2.89
N VAL A 169 9.23 -6.23 -3.41
CA VAL A 169 8.37 -6.20 -4.59
C VAL A 169 9.14 -6.77 -5.78
N LEU A 170 8.51 -7.70 -6.49
CA LEU A 170 9.14 -8.42 -7.58
C LEU A 170 8.72 -7.82 -8.93
N PHE A 171 9.73 -7.56 -9.78
CA PHE A 171 9.57 -7.16 -11.18
C PHE A 171 10.18 -8.23 -12.08
N LYS A 172 9.48 -9.37 -12.24
CA LYS A 172 9.92 -10.47 -13.13
C LYS A 172 9.39 -10.30 -14.55
N ASP A 173 8.26 -9.63 -14.68
CA ASP A 173 7.61 -9.23 -15.89
C ASP A 173 6.92 -7.89 -15.69
N LEU A 174 6.55 -7.23 -16.76
CA LEU A 174 5.80 -5.98 -16.73
C LEU A 174 4.36 -6.20 -17.17
N ALA A 175 3.45 -5.40 -16.64
CA ALA A 175 2.07 -5.32 -17.06
C ALA A 175 1.94 -4.62 -18.43
N LEU A 176 0.73 -4.50 -18.97
CA LEU A 176 0.46 -3.93 -20.29
C LEU A 176 0.85 -2.45 -20.43
N ASP A 177 0.97 -1.75 -19.32
CA ASP A 177 1.42 -0.35 -19.26
C ASP A 177 2.95 -0.20 -19.26
N ASN A 178 3.71 -1.29 -19.24
CA ASN A 178 5.16 -1.32 -19.16
C ASN A 178 5.78 -0.59 -17.94
N GLN A 179 5.01 -0.36 -16.88
CA GLN A 179 5.43 0.36 -15.68
C GLN A 179 5.18 -0.42 -14.39
N HIS A 180 4.12 -1.20 -14.35
CA HIS A 180 3.73 -1.97 -13.17
C HIS A 180 4.18 -3.44 -13.27
N PRO A 181 4.24 -4.15 -12.13
CA PRO A 181 4.51 -5.59 -12.12
C PRO A 181 3.47 -6.38 -12.93
N GLY A 182 3.93 -7.33 -13.73
CA GLY A 182 3.07 -8.20 -14.51
C GLY A 182 2.52 -9.40 -13.73
N MET A 183 1.83 -10.29 -14.45
CA MET A 183 1.14 -11.45 -13.83
C MET A 183 2.09 -12.42 -13.13
N VAL A 184 3.28 -12.66 -13.66
CA VAL A 184 4.29 -13.54 -13.04
C VAL A 184 4.79 -12.92 -11.74
N SER A 185 5.06 -11.61 -11.75
CA SER A 185 5.47 -10.84 -10.58
C SER A 185 4.43 -10.91 -9.47
N HIS A 186 3.15 -10.71 -9.77
CA HIS A 186 2.05 -10.83 -8.81
C HIS A 186 1.90 -12.24 -8.24
N LYS A 187 2.06 -13.27 -9.06
CA LYS A 187 2.01 -14.67 -8.60
C LYS A 187 3.13 -14.98 -7.60
N LEU A 188 4.34 -14.53 -7.89
CA LEU A 188 5.49 -14.70 -7.00
C LEU A 188 5.34 -13.88 -5.72
N GLN A 189 4.82 -12.66 -5.81
CA GLN A 189 4.52 -11.81 -4.65
C GLN A 189 3.51 -12.48 -3.72
N ALA A 190 2.42 -13.04 -4.26
CA ALA A 190 1.43 -13.79 -3.48
C ALA A 190 2.06 -14.99 -2.76
N GLN A 191 2.95 -15.72 -3.44
CA GLN A 191 3.66 -16.86 -2.85
C GLN A 191 4.60 -16.42 -1.73
N GLN A 192 5.33 -15.34 -1.93
CA GLN A 192 6.28 -14.81 -0.94
C GLN A 192 5.55 -14.34 0.32
N ILE A 193 4.45 -13.59 0.17
CA ILE A 193 3.61 -13.15 1.29
C ILE A 193 3.04 -14.35 2.04
N TYR A 194 2.48 -15.34 1.32
CA TYR A 194 1.94 -16.56 1.91
C TYR A 194 2.99 -17.30 2.76
N SER A 195 4.19 -17.51 2.23
CA SER A 195 5.26 -18.17 2.97
C SER A 195 5.66 -17.41 4.24
N LYS A 196 5.74 -16.07 4.16
CA LYS A 196 6.09 -15.24 5.32
C LYS A 196 5.01 -15.22 6.39
N ILE A 197 3.74 -15.21 6.01
CA ILE A 197 2.63 -15.35 6.97
C ILE A 197 2.71 -16.71 7.67
N ALA A 198 2.91 -17.80 6.92
CA ALA A 198 3.03 -19.14 7.50
C ALA A 198 4.24 -19.28 8.44
N GLU A 199 5.40 -18.70 8.09
CA GLU A 199 6.58 -18.67 8.97
C GLU A 199 6.30 -17.89 10.28
N HIS A 200 5.49 -16.85 10.22
CA HIS A 200 5.14 -16.02 11.39
C HIS A 200 4.13 -16.75 12.31
N GLU A 201 3.27 -17.58 11.75
CA GLU A 201 2.28 -18.37 12.53
C GLU A 201 2.90 -19.56 13.28
N LEU A 202 4.08 -19.99 12.87
CA LEU A 202 4.81 -21.11 13.49
C LEU A 202 5.72 -20.68 14.67
N ARG A 203 5.86 -19.38 14.91
CA ARG A 203 6.64 -18.79 16.03
C ARG A 203 5.79 -18.48 17.23
#